data_d4ac884bd97cce13945be4c6b2d6988d
#
_entry.id   d4ac884bd97cce13945be4c6b2d6988d
#
_cell.length_a   1.000
_cell.length_b   1.000
_cell.length_c   1.000
_cell.angle_alpha   90.00
_cell.angle_beta   90.00
_cell.angle_gamma   90.00
#
_symmetry.space_group_name_H-M   'P 1'
#
loop_
_entity.id
_entity.type
_entity.pdbx_description
1 polymer ?
#
loop_
_entity_poly.entity_id
_entity_poly.type
_entity_poly.pdbx_seq_one_letter_code
_entity_poly.pdbx_strand_id
1 'polypeptide(L)'
;MTTPVCNIMKYSYICSLETEFMEAFYRTHNYLVEHTNAPVRRDLMDEIDWNDRLIGIKGTRGVGKTTFLLQYAKEKFGTDRSCLFVNMNNFYFSQYSLVDFAGEFVKRGGKVLLIDQVFKLPDWSHDLRTCYERYPQLKIVFTGSS
;
A
#
# COMPACT_ATOMS: atom_id res chain seq x y z
N MET A 1 -30.63 -21.25 -18.19
CA MET A 1 -29.55 -20.73 -19.02
C MET A 1 -29.30 -19.26 -18.70
N THR A 2 -28.14 -18.96 -18.08
CA THR A 2 -27.77 -17.57 -17.81
C THR A 2 -27.45 -16.89 -19.12
N THR A 3 -28.11 -15.77 -19.38
CA THR A 3 -27.83 -15.01 -20.58
C THR A 3 -26.48 -14.31 -20.45
N PRO A 4 -25.70 -14.21 -21.55
CA PRO A 4 -24.41 -13.48 -21.51
C PRO A 4 -24.53 -12.05 -20.99
N VAL A 5 -25.69 -11.42 -21.18
CA VAL A 5 -25.95 -10.04 -20.74
C VAL A 5 -25.87 -9.93 -19.22
N CYS A 6 -26.41 -10.90 -18.47
CA CYS A 6 -26.34 -10.88 -16.99
C CYS A 6 -24.91 -10.99 -16.49
N ASN A 7 -24.09 -11.82 -17.13
CA ASN A 7 -22.69 -11.98 -16.74
C ASN A 7 -21.89 -10.72 -17.01
N ILE A 8 -22.15 -10.04 -18.12
CA ILE A 8 -21.47 -8.79 -18.47
C ILE A 8 -21.81 -7.69 -17.46
N MET A 9 -23.07 -7.59 -17.07
CA MET A 9 -23.52 -6.59 -16.08
C MET A 9 -22.87 -6.84 -14.72
N LYS A 10 -22.80 -8.09 -14.28
CA LYS A 10 -22.19 -8.46 -13.03
C LYS A 10 -20.70 -8.13 -13.02
N TYR A 11 -20.01 -8.42 -14.11
CA TYR A 11 -18.58 -8.11 -14.25
C TYR A 11 -18.33 -6.60 -14.19
N SER A 12 -19.13 -5.81 -14.92
CA SER A 12 -19.00 -4.35 -14.90
C SER A 12 -19.24 -3.77 -13.51
N TYR A 13 -20.19 -4.31 -12.76
CA TYR A 13 -20.47 -3.86 -11.40
C TYR A 13 -19.28 -4.11 -10.48
N ILE A 14 -18.67 -5.30 -10.55
CA ILE A 14 -17.50 -5.67 -9.73
C ILE A 14 -16.32 -4.75 -10.07
N CYS A 15 -16.06 -4.51 -11.34
CA CYS A 15 -14.98 -3.62 -11.77
C CYS A 15 -15.19 -2.19 -11.27
N SER A 16 -16.44 -1.72 -11.27
CA SER A 16 -16.80 -0.40 -10.77
C SER A 16 -16.50 -0.28 -9.27
N LEU A 17 -16.85 -1.32 -8.48
CA LEU A 17 -16.56 -1.33 -7.05
C LEU A 17 -15.07 -1.32 -6.76
N GLU A 18 -14.29 -2.12 -7.49
CA GLU A 18 -12.83 -2.14 -7.35
C GLU A 18 -12.23 -0.77 -7.64
N THR A 19 -12.72 -0.10 -8.68
CA THR A 19 -12.29 1.24 -9.03
C THR A 19 -12.59 2.24 -7.90
N GLU A 20 -13.79 2.15 -7.31
CA GLU A 20 -14.16 3.03 -6.20
C GLU A 20 -13.26 2.81 -4.98
N PHE A 21 -12.95 1.56 -4.63
CA PHE A 21 -12.07 1.27 -3.52
C PHE A 21 -10.67 1.83 -3.76
N MET A 22 -10.12 1.63 -4.95
CA MET A 22 -8.78 2.14 -5.27
C MET A 22 -8.75 3.67 -5.22
N GLU A 23 -9.76 4.33 -5.78
CA GLU A 23 -9.83 5.79 -5.74
C GLU A 23 -9.94 6.32 -4.31
N ALA A 24 -10.66 5.61 -3.44
CA ALA A 24 -10.74 5.97 -2.02
C ALA A 24 -9.38 5.91 -1.35
N PHE A 25 -8.58 4.88 -1.63
CA PHE A 25 -7.23 4.76 -1.11
C PHE A 25 -6.33 5.89 -1.62
N TYR A 26 -6.42 6.22 -2.90
CA TYR A 26 -5.63 7.33 -3.46
C TYR A 26 -6.01 8.67 -2.83
N ARG A 27 -7.30 8.91 -2.59
CA ARG A 27 -7.75 10.14 -1.92
C ARG A 27 -7.20 10.24 -0.51
N THR A 28 -7.26 9.16 0.26
CA THR A 28 -6.72 9.12 1.61
C THR A 28 -5.22 9.33 1.60
N HIS A 29 -4.51 8.69 0.69
CA HIS A 29 -3.08 8.86 0.52
C HIS A 29 -2.72 10.32 0.25
N ASN A 30 -3.37 10.93 -0.72
CA ASN A 30 -3.10 12.33 -1.08
C ASN A 30 -3.36 13.27 0.09
N TYR A 31 -4.46 13.07 0.81
CA TYR A 31 -4.78 13.88 1.99
C TYR A 31 -3.68 13.77 3.04
N LEU A 32 -3.27 12.55 3.38
CA LEU A 32 -2.25 12.32 4.40
C LEU A 32 -0.91 12.90 4.00
N VAL A 33 -0.52 12.73 2.74
CA VAL A 33 0.75 13.26 2.23
C VAL A 33 0.75 14.78 2.27
N GLU A 34 -0.33 15.42 1.83
CA GLU A 34 -0.45 16.89 1.83
C GLU A 34 -0.39 17.48 3.24
N HIS A 35 -0.93 16.76 4.23
CA HIS A 35 -0.99 17.24 5.61
C HIS A 35 0.21 16.82 6.45
N THR A 36 1.21 16.17 5.86
CA THR A 36 2.42 15.76 6.55
C THR A 36 3.50 16.81 6.35
N ASN A 37 3.93 17.45 7.45
CA ASN A 37 4.89 18.53 7.42
C ASN A 37 6.13 18.28 8.27
N ALA A 38 6.31 17.06 8.77
CA ALA A 38 7.48 16.73 9.58
C ALA A 38 8.74 16.70 8.70
N PRO A 39 9.90 17.13 9.22
CA PRO A 39 11.14 17.00 8.46
C PRO A 39 11.49 15.53 8.27
N VAL A 40 12.02 15.21 7.10
CA VAL A 40 12.48 13.85 6.79
C VAL A 40 13.65 13.50 7.71
N ARG A 41 13.62 12.28 8.27
CA ARG A 41 14.75 11.77 9.04
C ARG A 41 15.82 11.28 8.08
N ARG A 42 16.75 12.15 7.74
CA ARG A 42 17.78 11.84 6.75
C ARG A 42 18.66 10.67 7.18
N ASP A 43 18.95 10.56 8.48
CA ASP A 43 19.75 9.45 9.00
C ASP A 43 19.12 8.11 8.68
N LEU A 44 17.80 7.98 8.94
CA LEU A 44 17.07 6.76 8.63
C LEU A 44 16.96 6.53 7.12
N MET A 45 16.77 7.59 6.36
CA MET A 45 16.76 7.50 4.90
C MET A 45 18.08 6.95 4.36
N ASP A 46 19.20 7.36 4.94
CA ASP A 46 20.53 6.94 4.52
C ASP A 46 20.85 5.50 4.94
N GLU A 47 20.24 5.02 6.02
CA GLU A 47 20.45 3.65 6.50
C GLU A 47 19.72 2.60 5.67
N ILE A 48 18.70 3.00 4.92
CA ILE A 48 17.86 2.08 4.16
C ILE A 48 18.46 1.86 2.77
N ASP A 49 18.62 0.59 2.40
CA ASP A 49 18.98 0.25 1.02
C ASP A 49 17.73 0.27 0.15
N TRP A 50 17.50 1.39 -0.51
CA TRP A 50 16.32 1.59 -1.33
C TRP A 50 16.30 0.76 -2.62
N ASN A 51 17.37 0.02 -2.89
CA ASN A 51 17.40 -0.90 -4.02
C ASN A 51 16.68 -2.22 -3.71
N ASP A 52 16.50 -2.54 -2.43
CA ASP A 52 15.73 -3.70 -2.04
C ASP A 52 14.25 -3.50 -2.36
N ARG A 53 13.59 -4.59 -2.72
CA ARG A 53 12.16 -4.57 -3.06
C ARG A 53 11.25 -4.84 -1.87
N LEU A 54 11.79 -5.32 -0.75
CA LEU A 54 11.02 -5.60 0.45
C LEU A 54 11.80 -5.04 1.64
N ILE A 55 11.31 -3.93 2.19
CA ILE A 55 11.99 -3.17 3.23
C ILE A 55 11.08 -3.08 4.46
N GLY A 56 11.58 -3.58 5.59
CA GLY A 56 10.86 -3.49 6.86
C GLY A 56 11.49 -2.44 7.75
N ILE A 57 10.65 -1.53 8.26
CA ILE A 57 11.07 -0.49 9.20
C ILE A 57 10.53 -0.87 10.57
N LYS A 58 11.45 -1.19 11.48
CA LYS A 58 11.11 -1.54 12.86
C LYS A 58 11.36 -0.37 13.78
N GLY A 59 10.65 -0.36 14.88
CA GLY A 59 10.83 0.65 15.91
C GLY A 59 9.73 0.54 16.94
N THR A 60 9.95 1.17 18.08
CA THR A 60 8.95 1.22 19.11
C THR A 60 7.79 2.12 18.69
N ARG A 61 6.64 1.86 19.28
CA ARG A 61 5.45 2.66 19.04
C ARG A 61 5.72 4.13 19.38
N GLY A 62 5.30 5.02 18.50
CA GLY A 62 5.44 6.45 18.74
C GLY A 62 6.72 7.09 18.21
N VAL A 63 7.57 6.35 17.49
CA VAL A 63 8.80 6.92 16.92
C VAL A 63 8.63 7.52 15.53
N GLY A 64 7.39 7.71 15.07
CA GLY A 64 7.11 8.40 13.82
C GLY A 64 7.27 7.57 12.57
N LYS A 65 7.09 6.26 12.65
CA LYS A 65 7.20 5.38 11.47
C LYS A 65 6.19 5.72 10.39
N THR A 66 4.94 5.99 10.79
CA THR A 66 3.89 6.41 9.86
C THR A 66 4.28 7.71 9.16
N THR A 67 4.70 8.69 9.95
CA THR A 67 5.14 9.99 9.42
C THR A 67 6.32 9.82 8.47
N PHE A 68 7.24 8.93 8.79
CA PHE A 68 8.40 8.64 7.93
C PHE A 68 7.97 8.12 6.57
N LEU A 69 7.02 7.17 6.51
CA LEU A 69 6.51 6.65 5.25
C LEU A 69 5.84 7.75 4.42
N LEU A 70 5.04 8.58 5.07
CA LEU A 70 4.35 9.67 4.38
C LEU A 70 5.32 10.73 3.86
N GLN A 71 6.37 11.04 4.62
CA GLN A 71 7.40 11.98 4.19
C GLN A 71 8.18 11.42 3.00
N TYR A 72 8.49 10.13 3.03
CA TYR A 72 9.13 9.48 1.90
C TYR A 72 8.27 9.60 0.64
N ALA A 73 6.98 9.31 0.77
CA ALA A 73 6.06 9.42 -0.36
C ALA A 73 6.00 10.85 -0.90
N LYS A 74 5.91 11.84 0.00
CA LYS A 74 5.83 13.24 -0.36
C LYS A 74 7.08 13.71 -1.10
N GLU A 75 8.25 13.33 -0.58
CA GLU A 75 9.53 13.79 -1.13
C GLU A 75 9.86 13.13 -2.47
N LYS A 76 9.59 11.83 -2.60
CA LYS A 76 10.02 11.05 -3.77
C LYS A 76 8.97 10.96 -4.87
N PHE A 77 7.70 11.05 -4.53
CA PHE A 77 6.62 10.81 -5.49
C PHE A 77 5.60 11.95 -5.59
N GLY A 78 5.47 12.77 -4.54
CA GLY A 78 4.47 13.84 -4.53
C GLY A 78 3.07 13.31 -4.76
N THR A 79 2.43 13.69 -5.86
CA THR A 79 1.09 13.24 -6.23
C THR A 79 1.10 12.12 -7.24
N ASP A 80 2.25 11.54 -7.55
CA ASP A 80 2.38 10.44 -8.49
C ASP A 80 1.69 9.20 -7.93
N ARG A 81 0.77 8.63 -8.70
CA ARG A 81 -0.02 7.45 -8.30
C ARG A 81 0.76 6.14 -8.32
N SER A 82 2.03 6.17 -8.70
CA SER A 82 2.88 4.98 -8.63
C SER A 82 3.28 4.60 -7.22
N CYS A 83 3.05 5.49 -6.24
CA CYS A 83 3.28 5.23 -4.82
C CYS A 83 1.98 5.35 -4.06
N LEU A 84 1.70 4.39 -3.19
CA LEU A 84 0.46 4.39 -2.40
C LEU A 84 0.75 3.97 -0.97
N PHE A 85 0.28 4.77 -0.01
CA PHE A 85 0.32 4.48 1.42
C PHE A 85 -1.00 3.82 1.82
N VAL A 86 -0.91 2.70 2.53
CA VAL A 86 -2.08 2.02 3.09
C VAL A 86 -1.81 1.62 4.53
N ASN A 87 -2.85 1.59 5.35
CA ASN A 87 -2.77 1.17 6.74
C ASN A 87 -3.57 -0.13 6.91
N MET A 88 -2.94 -1.15 7.45
CA MET A 88 -3.58 -2.46 7.62
C MET A 88 -4.67 -2.47 8.69
N ASN A 89 -4.80 -1.40 9.46
CA ASN A 89 -5.93 -1.22 10.37
C ASN A 89 -7.22 -0.82 9.64
N ASN A 90 -7.14 -0.54 8.36
CA ASN A 90 -8.31 -0.22 7.53
C ASN A 90 -9.22 -1.46 7.41
N PHE A 91 -10.52 -1.25 7.62
CA PHE A 91 -11.53 -2.31 7.58
C PHE A 91 -11.52 -3.11 6.27
N TYR A 92 -11.14 -2.46 5.15
CA TYR A 92 -11.03 -3.12 3.85
C TYR A 92 -10.23 -4.42 3.94
N PHE A 93 -9.10 -4.39 4.68
CA PHE A 93 -8.20 -5.55 4.78
C PHE A 93 -8.69 -6.64 5.72
N SER A 94 -9.81 -6.43 6.42
CA SER A 94 -10.52 -7.50 7.12
C SER A 94 -11.41 -8.30 6.19
N GLN A 95 -11.76 -7.75 5.04
CA GLN A 95 -12.66 -8.35 4.05
C GLN A 95 -11.93 -8.83 2.80
N TYR A 96 -10.84 -8.18 2.43
CA TYR A 96 -10.12 -8.42 1.17
C TYR A 96 -8.64 -8.65 1.42
N SER A 97 -8.04 -9.48 0.58
CA SER A 97 -6.66 -9.88 0.68
C SER A 97 -5.69 -8.74 0.32
N LEU A 98 -4.61 -8.61 1.08
CA LEU A 98 -3.52 -7.70 0.72
C LEU A 98 -2.90 -8.09 -0.63
N VAL A 99 -2.78 -9.39 -0.90
CA VAL A 99 -2.19 -9.87 -2.14
C VAL A 99 -3.03 -9.43 -3.35
N ASP A 100 -4.35 -9.55 -3.25
CA ASP A 100 -5.24 -9.11 -4.32
C ASP A 100 -5.22 -7.60 -4.49
N PHE A 101 -5.16 -6.86 -3.39
CA PHE A 101 -5.03 -5.41 -3.41
C PHE A 101 -3.75 -4.98 -4.12
N ALA A 102 -2.63 -5.62 -3.78
CA ALA A 102 -1.33 -5.33 -4.41
C ALA A 102 -1.39 -5.61 -5.91
N GLY A 103 -2.05 -6.68 -6.33
CA GLY A 103 -2.23 -7.00 -7.74
C GLY A 103 -3.01 -5.94 -8.48
N GLU A 104 -4.08 -5.44 -7.89
CA GLU A 104 -4.88 -4.37 -8.48
C GLU A 104 -4.06 -3.07 -8.58
N PHE A 105 -3.29 -2.77 -7.55
CA PHE A 105 -2.41 -1.61 -7.55
C PHE A 105 -1.37 -1.69 -8.69
N VAL A 106 -0.75 -2.85 -8.87
CA VAL A 106 0.23 -3.07 -9.94
C VAL A 106 -0.41 -2.90 -11.32
N LYS A 107 -1.62 -3.41 -11.50
CA LYS A 107 -2.37 -3.25 -12.76
C LYS A 107 -2.59 -1.79 -13.12
N ARG A 108 -2.71 -0.92 -12.13
CA ARG A 108 -2.94 0.52 -12.32
C ARG A 108 -1.64 1.31 -12.41
N GLY A 109 -0.51 0.64 -12.58
CA GLY A 109 0.79 1.29 -12.71
C GLY A 109 1.51 1.53 -11.39
N GLY A 110 1.05 0.89 -10.30
CA GLY A 110 1.69 1.00 -8.99
C GLY A 110 3.08 0.39 -8.98
N LYS A 111 4.01 1.07 -8.33
CA LYS A 111 5.40 0.63 -8.24
C LYS A 111 5.91 0.52 -6.81
N VAL A 112 5.40 1.34 -5.91
CA VAL A 112 5.84 1.35 -4.51
C VAL A 112 4.61 1.34 -3.60
N LEU A 113 4.50 0.32 -2.76
CA LEU A 113 3.42 0.17 -1.81
C LEU A 113 3.99 0.35 -0.40
N LEU A 114 3.49 1.35 0.32
CA LEU A 114 3.90 1.66 1.69
C LEU A 114 2.82 1.13 2.63
N ILE A 115 3.19 0.16 3.47
CA ILE A 115 2.24 -0.55 4.32
C ILE A 115 2.51 -0.23 5.78
N ASP A 116 1.59 0.46 6.43
CA ASP A 116 1.70 0.80 7.84
C ASP A 116 0.96 -0.25 8.69
N GLN A 117 1.52 -0.54 9.86
CA GLN A 117 0.94 -1.47 10.83
C GLN A 117 0.67 -2.86 10.26
N VAL A 118 1.64 -3.42 9.57
CA VAL A 118 1.50 -4.71 8.88
C VAL A 118 1.08 -5.84 9.84
N PHE A 119 1.48 -5.74 11.11
CA PHE A 119 1.19 -6.76 12.14
C PHE A 119 -0.31 -6.92 12.44
N LYS A 120 -1.15 -6.00 11.96
CA LYS A 120 -2.61 -6.12 12.09
C LYS A 120 -3.17 -7.25 11.23
N LEU A 121 -2.43 -7.70 10.23
CA LEU A 121 -2.82 -8.86 9.44
C LEU A 121 -2.34 -10.15 10.10
N PRO A 122 -3.20 -11.19 10.23
CA PRO A 122 -2.79 -12.44 10.89
C PRO A 122 -1.60 -13.13 10.24
N ASP A 123 -1.57 -13.18 8.91
CA ASP A 123 -0.50 -13.86 8.16
C ASP A 123 0.34 -12.88 7.36
N TRP A 124 0.67 -11.74 7.95
CA TRP A 124 1.33 -10.66 7.23
C TRP A 124 2.66 -11.09 6.57
N SER A 125 3.42 -11.93 7.23
CA SER A 125 4.72 -12.38 6.71
C SER A 125 4.52 -13.20 5.43
N HIS A 126 3.56 -14.11 5.44
CA HIS A 126 3.22 -14.92 4.27
C HIS A 126 2.66 -14.05 3.15
N ASP A 127 1.80 -13.11 3.47
CA ASP A 127 1.21 -12.20 2.48
C ASP A 127 2.27 -11.33 1.81
N LEU A 128 3.22 -10.80 2.57
CA LEU A 128 4.32 -10.01 2.00
C LEU A 128 5.20 -10.86 1.09
N ARG A 129 5.50 -12.09 1.50
CA ARG A 129 6.29 -13.00 0.67
C ARG A 129 5.57 -13.30 -0.64
N THR A 130 4.26 -13.55 -0.58
CA THR A 130 3.46 -13.82 -1.77
C THR A 130 3.47 -12.63 -2.72
N CYS A 131 3.33 -11.41 -2.19
CA CYS A 131 3.42 -10.20 -3.00
C CYS A 131 4.80 -10.06 -3.64
N TYR A 132 5.84 -10.31 -2.86
CA TYR A 132 7.22 -10.22 -3.34
C TYR A 132 7.48 -11.17 -4.51
N GLU A 133 6.99 -12.39 -4.41
CA GLU A 133 7.19 -13.41 -5.45
C GLU A 133 6.28 -13.19 -6.66
N ARG A 134 5.02 -12.82 -6.42
CA ARG A 134 4.02 -12.68 -7.48
C ARG A 134 4.17 -11.40 -8.29
N TYR A 135 4.63 -10.32 -7.66
CA TYR A 135 4.75 -9.00 -8.30
C TYR A 135 6.21 -8.53 -8.28
N PRO A 136 7.06 -9.06 -9.18
CA PRO A 136 8.50 -8.81 -9.11
C PRO A 136 8.91 -7.35 -9.36
N GLN A 137 8.01 -6.53 -9.90
CA GLN A 137 8.28 -5.11 -10.16
C GLN A 137 7.84 -4.21 -9.00
N LEU A 138 7.14 -4.77 -8.02
CA LEU A 138 6.60 -4.00 -6.90
C LEU A 138 7.63 -3.90 -5.78
N LYS A 139 7.85 -2.68 -5.31
CA LYS A 139 8.61 -2.42 -4.09
C LYS A 139 7.65 -2.25 -2.93
N ILE A 140 7.92 -2.92 -1.82
CA ILE A 140 7.10 -2.85 -0.62
C ILE A 140 7.96 -2.35 0.54
N VAL A 141 7.49 -1.29 1.18
CA VAL A 141 8.07 -0.77 2.42
C VAL A 141 7.00 -0.89 3.50
N PHE A 142 7.30 -1.58 4.58
CA PHE A 142 6.29 -1.82 5.62
C PHE A 142 6.83 -1.46 6.99
N THR A 143 5.91 -1.13 7.90
CA THR A 143 6.27 -0.88 9.29
C THR A 143 5.65 -1.94 10.19
N GLY A 144 6.40 -2.29 11.24
CA GLY A 144 5.93 -3.16 12.29
C GLY A 144 6.38 -2.62 13.63
N SER A 145 5.65 -2.95 14.68
CA SER A 145 6.10 -2.67 16.05
C SER A 145 6.76 -3.90 16.61
N SER A 146 7.83 -3.68 17.32
CA SER A 146 8.54 -4.75 18.02
C SER A 146 7.81 -5.11 19.32
#